data_e3e4d42408b1df826348b1195ece649e
#
_entry.id   e3e4d42408b1df826348b1195ece649e
#
_cell.length_a   1.000
_cell.length_b   1.000
_cell.length_c   1.000
_cell.angle_alpha   90.00
_cell.angle_beta   90.00
_cell.angle_gamma   90.00
#
_symmetry.space_group_name_H-M   'P 1'
#
loop_
_entity.id
_entity.type
_entity.pdbx_description
1 polymer ?
#
loop_
_entity_poly.entity_id
_entity_poly.type
_entity_poly.pdbx_seq_one_letter_code
_entity_poly.pdbx_strand_id
1 'polypeptide(L)'
;LEHCLDIHPNASSALYEISQYYMFLRQVPQGQAALEKAVTYAPDNYWYSQGLVSLYQQQNELDKAVTLLEEMVTRFPTKQDPLFNLLDIYGRQEKYSDVISTLNRLEKRLGKNEQLSMEKFRIYLQMKDDKKAFQEIESLVNEYPADMRYQVILGDVYLQNGKQEEAYEAYQKVLSVEPDNPMALFSMASYYEQTGQKELYQQQLDTLLLNKKVTPDTKISVMRQVIVENEQSSVKDSTEVIALFDRMMEQDLDDPQVPMLYAQYLLSKSMEAEAVPVLEQVVDLDPTNKAARLMLISAAIKKEDYKQIIKVCEPGIEATPDALDFYYYLAIAYHQAEQPDSVLSVCTKALERGYLSYQETNEGSIRSL
;
A
#
# COMPACT_ATOMS: atom_id res chain seq x y z
N LEU A 1 42.57 -15.29 21.02
CA LEU A 1 42.60 -14.75 19.65
C LEU A 1 43.97 -14.08 19.35
N GLU A 2 44.49 -13.20 20.22
CA GLU A 2 45.81 -12.57 20.03
C GLU A 2 46.91 -13.60 19.90
N HIS A 3 46.97 -14.60 20.77
CA HIS A 3 47.94 -15.70 20.66
C HIS A 3 47.80 -16.50 19.34
N CYS A 4 46.61 -16.61 18.79
CA CYS A 4 46.40 -17.22 17.48
C CYS A 4 47.05 -16.37 16.36
N LEU A 5 46.99 -15.04 16.46
CA LEU A 5 47.62 -14.11 15.51
C LEU A 5 49.14 -14.04 15.70
N ASP A 6 49.69 -14.29 16.89
CA ASP A 6 51.12 -14.42 17.10
C ASP A 6 51.72 -15.60 16.32
N ILE A 7 50.94 -16.70 16.20
CA ILE A 7 51.36 -17.91 15.48
C ILE A 7 51.00 -17.79 13.97
N HIS A 8 49.80 -17.25 13.67
CA HIS A 8 49.27 -17.12 12.32
C HIS A 8 48.75 -15.68 12.07
N PRO A 9 49.63 -14.72 11.74
CA PRO A 9 49.26 -13.31 11.57
C PRO A 9 48.22 -13.07 10.49
N ASN A 10 48.06 -13.98 9.55
CA ASN A 10 47.12 -13.88 8.42
C ASN A 10 45.81 -14.68 8.63
N ALA A 11 45.55 -15.15 9.87
CA ALA A 11 44.33 -15.89 10.18
C ALA A 11 43.12 -14.97 10.09
N SER A 12 42.48 -14.92 8.93
CA SER A 12 41.37 -14.00 8.60
C SER A 12 40.18 -14.18 9.55
N SER A 13 39.86 -15.40 9.97
CA SER A 13 38.80 -15.68 10.94
C SER A 13 39.10 -15.08 12.33
N ALA A 14 40.35 -15.21 12.79
CA ALA A 14 40.77 -14.63 14.07
C ALA A 14 40.74 -13.08 13.99
N LEU A 15 41.16 -12.50 12.87
CA LEU A 15 41.09 -11.06 12.64
C LEU A 15 39.64 -10.56 12.62
N TYR A 16 38.73 -11.31 12.02
CA TYR A 16 37.30 -10.97 12.02
C TYR A 16 36.74 -10.99 13.45
N GLU A 17 36.97 -12.04 14.21
CA GLU A 17 36.48 -12.14 15.59
C GLU A 17 37.08 -11.05 16.50
N ILE A 18 38.36 -10.72 16.31
CA ILE A 18 39.00 -9.61 17.02
C ILE A 18 38.36 -8.27 16.62
N SER A 19 38.03 -8.11 15.37
CA SER A 19 37.33 -6.89 14.92
C SER A 19 35.98 -6.73 15.63
N GLN A 20 35.19 -7.80 15.73
CA GLN A 20 33.90 -7.79 16.44
C GLN A 20 34.07 -7.44 17.93
N TYR A 21 35.12 -8.00 18.57
CA TYR A 21 35.44 -7.69 19.95
C TYR A 21 35.80 -6.22 20.16
N TYR A 22 36.64 -5.63 19.28
CA TYR A 22 36.95 -4.20 19.34
C TYR A 22 35.73 -3.32 19.11
N MET A 23 34.83 -3.73 18.20
CA MET A 23 33.55 -3.05 17.99
C MET A 23 32.68 -3.06 19.25
N PHE A 24 32.57 -4.22 19.92
CA PHE A 24 31.86 -4.34 21.19
C PHE A 24 32.44 -3.41 22.27
N LEU A 25 33.76 -3.27 22.34
CA LEU A 25 34.46 -2.36 23.25
C LEU A 25 34.42 -0.88 22.80
N ARG A 26 33.73 -0.55 21.71
CA ARG A 26 33.68 0.77 21.09
C ARG A 26 35.07 1.30 20.66
N GLN A 27 36.02 0.41 20.44
CA GLN A 27 37.35 0.71 19.88
C GLN A 27 37.29 0.61 18.35
N VAL A 28 36.51 1.50 17.73
CA VAL A 28 36.18 1.46 16.32
C VAL A 28 37.41 1.46 15.38
N PRO A 29 38.45 2.28 15.59
CA PRO A 29 39.64 2.27 14.72
C PRO A 29 40.39 0.92 14.72
N GLN A 30 40.52 0.28 15.90
CA GLN A 30 41.18 -1.03 15.99
C GLN A 30 40.33 -2.12 15.34
N GLY A 31 39.01 -2.09 15.55
CA GLY A 31 38.05 -2.98 14.92
C GLY A 31 38.08 -2.90 13.40
N GLN A 32 38.10 -1.67 12.86
CA GLN A 32 38.21 -1.41 11.42
C GLN A 32 39.52 -1.98 10.85
N ALA A 33 40.65 -1.67 11.48
CA ALA A 33 41.97 -2.13 11.01
C ALA A 33 42.06 -3.67 11.00
N ALA A 34 41.46 -4.34 11.99
CA ALA A 34 41.40 -5.79 12.03
C ALA A 34 40.50 -6.38 10.91
N LEU A 35 39.33 -5.73 10.65
CA LEU A 35 38.42 -6.16 9.61
C LEU A 35 38.98 -5.92 8.19
N GLU A 36 39.68 -4.81 7.95
CA GLU A 36 40.39 -4.53 6.70
C GLU A 36 41.43 -5.61 6.41
N LYS A 37 42.20 -6.04 7.42
CA LYS A 37 43.12 -7.16 7.29
C LYS A 37 42.41 -8.50 7.01
N ALA A 38 41.28 -8.76 7.69
CA ALA A 38 40.50 -9.97 7.46
C ALA A 38 40.01 -10.06 6.01
N VAL A 39 39.51 -8.94 5.44
CA VAL A 39 39.10 -8.84 4.01
C VAL A 39 40.30 -9.02 3.10
N THR A 40 41.45 -8.41 3.41
CA THR A 40 42.68 -8.53 2.60
C THR A 40 43.16 -9.98 2.50
N TYR A 41 43.13 -10.72 3.61
CA TYR A 41 43.61 -12.12 3.63
C TYR A 41 42.57 -13.15 3.19
N ALA A 42 41.28 -12.79 3.22
CA ALA A 42 40.20 -13.63 2.73
C ALA A 42 39.24 -12.83 1.82
N PRO A 43 39.71 -12.35 0.67
CA PRO A 43 38.92 -11.48 -0.23
C PRO A 43 37.69 -12.19 -0.81
N ASP A 44 37.67 -13.53 -0.82
CA ASP A 44 36.53 -14.32 -1.30
C ASP A 44 35.48 -14.58 -0.21
N ASN A 45 35.67 -14.05 0.99
CA ASN A 45 34.67 -14.10 2.04
C ASN A 45 33.72 -12.88 1.91
N TYR A 46 32.56 -13.13 1.33
CA TYR A 46 31.53 -12.12 1.10
C TYR A 46 31.14 -11.38 2.39
N TRP A 47 30.99 -12.11 3.51
CA TRP A 47 30.49 -11.55 4.77
C TRP A 47 31.49 -10.60 5.45
N TYR A 48 32.81 -10.86 5.29
CA TYR A 48 33.82 -9.92 5.78
C TYR A 48 33.76 -8.61 5.02
N SER A 49 33.68 -8.69 3.70
CA SER A 49 33.55 -7.51 2.83
C SER A 49 32.26 -6.75 3.12
N GLN A 50 31.13 -7.44 3.29
CA GLN A 50 29.85 -6.84 3.65
C GLN A 50 29.91 -6.12 5.01
N GLY A 51 30.54 -6.74 6.01
CA GLY A 51 30.74 -6.12 7.32
C GLY A 51 31.60 -4.86 7.24
N LEU A 52 32.66 -4.88 6.41
CA LEU A 52 33.53 -3.71 6.21
C LEU A 52 32.81 -2.56 5.47
N VAL A 53 32.00 -2.88 4.45
CA VAL A 53 31.13 -1.89 3.78
C VAL A 53 30.20 -1.22 4.78
N SER A 54 29.53 -2.00 5.62
CA SER A 54 28.62 -1.46 6.63
C SER A 54 29.34 -0.53 7.61
N LEU A 55 30.57 -0.89 8.00
CA LEU A 55 31.39 -0.09 8.87
C LEU A 55 31.81 1.24 8.21
N TYR A 56 32.25 1.21 6.96
CA TYR A 56 32.59 2.41 6.20
C TYR A 56 31.37 3.36 6.06
N GLN A 57 30.18 2.80 5.79
CA GLN A 57 28.94 3.59 5.70
C GLN A 57 28.59 4.25 7.05
N GLN A 58 28.73 3.51 8.18
CA GLN A 58 28.48 4.06 9.53
C GLN A 58 29.43 5.19 9.88
N GLN A 59 30.68 5.13 9.40
CA GLN A 59 31.68 6.17 9.61
C GLN A 59 31.66 7.28 8.57
N ASN A 60 30.71 7.22 7.62
CA ASN A 60 30.62 8.15 6.49
C ASN A 60 31.87 8.14 5.58
N GLU A 61 32.63 7.03 5.56
CA GLU A 61 33.77 6.81 4.66
C GLU A 61 33.28 6.27 3.31
N LEU A 62 32.39 7.02 2.65
CA LEU A 62 31.62 6.55 1.49
C LEU A 62 32.50 6.18 0.29
N ASP A 63 33.61 6.86 0.07
CA ASP A 63 34.53 6.56 -1.04
C ASP A 63 35.21 5.19 -0.85
N LYS A 64 35.56 4.82 0.38
CA LYS A 64 36.09 3.49 0.69
C LYS A 64 35.00 2.40 0.52
N ALA A 65 33.76 2.71 0.97
CA ALA A 65 32.63 1.82 0.79
C ALA A 65 32.37 1.55 -0.71
N VAL A 66 32.36 2.59 -1.55
CA VAL A 66 32.18 2.47 -3.00
C VAL A 66 33.30 1.61 -3.63
N THR A 67 34.56 1.88 -3.28
CA THR A 67 35.69 1.10 -3.81
C THR A 67 35.54 -0.39 -3.51
N LEU A 68 35.23 -0.72 -2.26
CA LEU A 68 35.05 -2.11 -1.85
C LEU A 68 33.81 -2.76 -2.51
N LEU A 69 32.71 -2.00 -2.63
CA LEU A 69 31.49 -2.47 -3.30
C LEU A 69 31.75 -2.80 -4.78
N GLU A 70 32.52 -1.97 -5.49
CA GLU A 70 32.88 -2.23 -6.89
C GLU A 70 33.72 -3.50 -7.03
N GLU A 71 34.66 -3.75 -6.08
CA GLU A 71 35.39 -5.01 -6.03
C GLU A 71 34.43 -6.19 -5.78
N MET A 72 33.50 -6.04 -4.83
CA MET A 72 32.49 -7.06 -4.53
C MET A 72 31.59 -7.38 -5.71
N VAL A 73 31.16 -6.38 -6.48
CA VAL A 73 30.36 -6.60 -7.69
C VAL A 73 31.08 -7.48 -8.71
N THR A 74 32.39 -7.33 -8.82
CA THR A 74 33.24 -8.11 -9.74
C THR A 74 33.49 -9.52 -9.19
N ARG A 75 33.78 -9.61 -7.89
CA ARG A 75 34.18 -10.87 -7.22
C ARG A 75 32.99 -11.79 -6.94
N PHE A 76 31.83 -11.20 -6.63
CA PHE A 76 30.61 -11.93 -6.32
C PHE A 76 29.47 -11.63 -7.33
N PRO A 77 29.61 -12.07 -8.59
CA PRO A 77 28.70 -11.68 -9.68
C PRO A 77 27.25 -12.15 -9.48
N THR A 78 27.01 -13.15 -8.63
CA THR A 78 25.67 -13.66 -8.31
C THR A 78 24.98 -12.86 -7.20
N LYS A 79 25.70 -12.03 -6.44
CA LYS A 79 25.17 -11.20 -5.38
C LYS A 79 24.73 -9.85 -5.95
N GLN A 80 23.50 -9.44 -5.59
CA GLN A 80 22.92 -8.17 -6.05
C GLN A 80 23.11 -7.06 -5.02
N ASP A 81 23.21 -7.40 -3.73
CA ASP A 81 23.32 -6.45 -2.62
C ASP A 81 24.40 -5.37 -2.83
N PRO A 82 25.58 -5.67 -3.37
CA PRO A 82 26.60 -4.64 -3.64
C PRO A 82 26.11 -3.56 -4.62
N LEU A 83 25.31 -3.92 -5.64
CA LEU A 83 24.74 -2.94 -6.57
C LEU A 83 23.65 -2.09 -5.91
N PHE A 84 22.82 -2.68 -5.05
CA PHE A 84 21.82 -1.90 -4.29
C PHE A 84 22.48 -0.94 -3.31
N ASN A 85 23.57 -1.36 -2.64
CA ASN A 85 24.34 -0.46 -1.78
C ASN A 85 24.98 0.68 -2.57
N LEU A 86 25.50 0.41 -3.75
CA LEU A 86 26.03 1.46 -4.66
C LEU A 86 24.94 2.45 -5.06
N LEU A 87 23.73 1.99 -5.39
CA LEU A 87 22.60 2.87 -5.70
C LEU A 87 22.25 3.80 -4.54
N ASP A 88 22.21 3.27 -3.32
CA ASP A 88 21.95 4.08 -2.13
C ASP A 88 23.03 5.16 -1.93
N ILE A 89 24.30 4.79 -2.00
CA ILE A 89 25.40 5.74 -1.82
C ILE A 89 25.40 6.79 -2.94
N TYR A 90 25.31 6.38 -4.21
CA TYR A 90 25.33 7.31 -5.34
C TYR A 90 24.08 8.20 -5.35
N GLY A 91 22.92 7.66 -4.96
CA GLY A 91 21.68 8.44 -4.83
C GLY A 91 21.80 9.54 -3.77
N ARG A 92 22.32 9.23 -2.57
CA ARG A 92 22.58 10.21 -1.52
C ARG A 92 23.59 11.29 -1.91
N GLN A 93 24.54 10.92 -2.78
CA GLN A 93 25.56 11.85 -3.31
C GLN A 93 25.10 12.61 -4.57
N GLU A 94 23.86 12.38 -5.05
CA GLU A 94 23.30 12.94 -6.28
C GLU A 94 24.17 12.67 -7.52
N LYS A 95 24.95 11.58 -7.50
CA LYS A 95 25.78 11.11 -8.61
C LYS A 95 24.95 10.36 -9.65
N TYR A 96 24.03 11.06 -10.30
CA TYR A 96 23.01 10.47 -11.18
C TYR A 96 23.57 9.62 -12.32
N SER A 97 24.71 9.99 -12.88
CA SER A 97 25.37 9.18 -13.93
C SER A 97 25.79 7.80 -13.41
N ASP A 98 26.29 7.74 -12.16
CA ASP A 98 26.70 6.50 -11.51
C ASP A 98 25.48 5.67 -11.11
N VAL A 99 24.38 6.33 -10.69
CA VAL A 99 23.07 5.68 -10.45
C VAL A 99 22.60 4.99 -11.74
N ILE A 100 22.55 5.70 -12.89
CA ILE A 100 22.15 5.11 -14.18
C ILE A 100 23.06 3.95 -14.58
N SER A 101 24.38 4.10 -14.43
CA SER A 101 25.33 3.04 -14.71
C SER A 101 25.06 1.79 -13.87
N THR A 102 24.78 1.98 -12.59
CA THR A 102 24.47 0.89 -11.65
C THR A 102 23.12 0.23 -11.95
N LEU A 103 22.08 1.01 -12.30
CA LEU A 103 20.78 0.49 -12.75
C LEU A 103 20.93 -0.34 -14.04
N ASN A 104 21.75 0.09 -14.99
CA ASN A 104 22.03 -0.69 -16.20
C ASN A 104 22.73 -2.03 -15.89
N ARG A 105 23.61 -2.05 -14.88
CA ARG A 105 24.25 -3.30 -14.41
C ARG A 105 23.24 -4.24 -13.74
N LEU A 106 22.29 -3.70 -12.98
CA LEU A 106 21.17 -4.47 -12.41
C LEU A 106 20.26 -5.01 -13.50
N GLU A 107 19.87 -4.18 -14.47
CA GLU A 107 19.03 -4.60 -15.59
C GLU A 107 19.68 -5.71 -16.41
N LYS A 108 20.98 -5.66 -16.62
CA LYS A 108 21.71 -6.73 -17.29
C LYS A 108 21.67 -8.07 -16.56
N ARG A 109 21.50 -8.03 -15.22
CA ARG A 109 21.43 -9.25 -14.36
C ARG A 109 20.02 -9.76 -14.15
N LEU A 110 19.06 -8.86 -13.97
CA LEU A 110 17.68 -9.16 -13.59
C LEU A 110 16.73 -9.21 -14.80
N GLY A 111 17.18 -8.70 -15.93
CA GLY A 111 16.32 -8.38 -17.06
C GLY A 111 15.64 -7.01 -16.90
N LYS A 112 15.11 -6.51 -18.01
CA LYS A 112 14.34 -5.27 -18.02
C LYS A 112 13.02 -5.49 -17.28
N ASN A 113 12.65 -4.55 -16.43
CA ASN A 113 11.40 -4.58 -15.68
C ASN A 113 10.93 -3.16 -15.34
N GLU A 114 9.66 -3.05 -14.95
CA GLU A 114 9.00 -1.79 -14.66
C GLU A 114 9.74 -0.96 -13.60
N GLN A 115 10.13 -1.59 -12.48
CA GLN A 115 10.77 -0.89 -11.36
C GLN A 115 12.08 -0.22 -11.77
N LEU A 116 12.94 -0.93 -12.50
CA LEU A 116 14.23 -0.40 -12.97
C LEU A 116 14.02 0.70 -14.02
N SER A 117 13.06 0.50 -14.95
CA SER A 117 12.77 1.48 -15.99
C SER A 117 12.15 2.76 -15.42
N MET A 118 11.25 2.67 -14.45
CA MET A 118 10.68 3.84 -13.77
C MET A 118 11.74 4.59 -12.95
N GLU A 119 12.66 3.87 -12.29
CA GLU A 119 13.77 4.50 -11.57
C GLU A 119 14.71 5.24 -12.52
N LYS A 120 15.10 4.62 -13.64
CA LYS A 120 15.91 5.29 -14.67
C LYS A 120 15.19 6.51 -15.26
N PHE A 121 13.88 6.38 -15.54
CA PHE A 121 13.05 7.48 -16.02
C PHE A 121 13.12 8.67 -15.05
N ARG A 122 12.89 8.42 -13.76
CA ARG A 122 12.95 9.46 -12.71
C ARG A 122 14.32 10.13 -12.66
N ILE A 123 15.41 9.36 -12.71
CA ILE A 123 16.77 9.88 -12.66
C ILE A 123 17.09 10.69 -13.93
N TYR A 124 16.66 10.25 -15.12
CA TYR A 124 16.84 11.03 -16.35
C TYR A 124 16.09 12.37 -16.30
N LEU A 125 14.88 12.42 -15.71
CA LEU A 125 14.18 13.69 -15.51
C LEU A 125 14.95 14.62 -14.54
N GLN A 126 15.52 14.09 -13.47
CA GLN A 126 16.37 14.88 -12.56
C GLN A 126 17.62 15.40 -13.26
N MET A 127 18.17 14.65 -14.20
CA MET A 127 19.28 15.08 -15.07
C MET A 127 18.84 16.07 -16.16
N LYS A 128 17.54 16.36 -16.29
CA LYS A 128 16.93 17.14 -17.39
C LYS A 128 17.20 16.54 -18.77
N ASP A 129 17.31 15.21 -18.84
CA ASP A 129 17.46 14.44 -20.08
C ASP A 129 16.13 13.78 -20.43
N ASP A 130 15.12 14.61 -20.76
CA ASP A 130 13.75 14.17 -21.05
C ASP A 130 13.73 13.13 -22.17
N LYS A 131 14.61 13.30 -23.17
CA LYS A 131 14.69 12.36 -24.30
C LYS A 131 15.01 10.94 -23.83
N LYS A 132 16.02 10.76 -22.97
CA LYS A 132 16.35 9.43 -22.44
C LYS A 132 15.30 8.92 -21.46
N ALA A 133 14.67 9.80 -20.70
CA ALA A 133 13.58 9.45 -19.82
C ALA A 133 12.45 8.76 -20.59
N PHE A 134 11.92 9.41 -21.63
CA PHE A 134 10.87 8.81 -22.47
C PHE A 134 11.31 7.55 -23.20
N GLN A 135 12.52 7.55 -23.76
CA GLN A 135 13.09 6.36 -24.42
C GLN A 135 13.13 5.14 -23.49
N GLU A 136 13.36 5.34 -22.20
CA GLU A 136 13.41 4.24 -21.23
C GLU A 136 12.03 3.56 -21.07
N ILE A 137 10.94 4.35 -20.98
CA ILE A 137 9.59 3.82 -20.89
C ILE A 137 9.10 3.23 -22.23
N GLU A 138 9.38 3.90 -23.35
CA GLU A 138 9.09 3.36 -24.69
C GLU A 138 9.78 2.01 -24.91
N SER A 139 11.02 1.88 -24.44
CA SER A 139 11.77 0.63 -24.51
C SER A 139 11.13 -0.49 -23.65
N LEU A 140 10.51 -0.15 -22.51
CA LEU A 140 9.76 -1.10 -21.69
C LEU A 140 8.51 -1.61 -22.44
N VAL A 141 7.75 -0.70 -23.07
CA VAL A 141 6.61 -1.05 -23.93
C VAL A 141 7.01 -1.96 -25.08
N ASN A 142 8.16 -1.69 -25.70
CA ASN A 142 8.66 -2.50 -26.83
C ASN A 142 9.14 -3.88 -26.38
N GLU A 143 9.69 -4.01 -25.18
CA GLU A 143 10.11 -5.31 -24.62
C GLU A 143 8.90 -6.19 -24.26
N TYR A 144 7.81 -5.58 -23.81
CA TYR A 144 6.58 -6.28 -23.38
C TYR A 144 5.34 -5.80 -24.17
N PRO A 145 5.28 -5.96 -25.48
CA PRO A 145 4.22 -5.36 -26.32
C PRO A 145 2.82 -5.97 -26.07
N ALA A 146 2.75 -7.16 -25.48
CA ALA A 146 1.49 -7.81 -25.12
C ALA A 146 0.94 -7.34 -23.75
N ASP A 147 1.74 -6.69 -22.93
CA ASP A 147 1.32 -6.17 -21.63
C ASP A 147 0.87 -4.71 -21.76
N MET A 148 -0.44 -4.53 -21.93
CA MET A 148 -1.04 -3.21 -22.12
C MET A 148 -0.85 -2.26 -20.93
N ARG A 149 -0.49 -2.77 -19.73
CA ARG A 149 -0.19 -1.92 -18.57
C ARG A 149 0.94 -0.96 -18.85
N TYR A 150 1.99 -1.40 -19.54
CA TYR A 150 3.13 -0.53 -19.88
C TYR A 150 2.75 0.57 -20.87
N GLN A 151 1.80 0.29 -21.77
CA GLN A 151 1.28 1.32 -22.68
C GLN A 151 0.46 2.38 -21.92
N VAL A 152 -0.30 1.97 -20.87
CA VAL A 152 -1.01 2.92 -19.98
C VAL A 152 0.01 3.75 -19.22
N ILE A 153 1.02 3.12 -18.60
CA ILE A 153 2.10 3.83 -17.87
C ILE A 153 2.79 4.86 -18.77
N LEU A 154 3.07 4.51 -20.03
CA LEU A 154 3.64 5.45 -21.00
C LEU A 154 2.71 6.65 -21.23
N GLY A 155 1.41 6.42 -21.37
CA GLY A 155 0.41 7.47 -21.48
C GLY A 155 0.38 8.38 -20.24
N ASP A 156 0.41 7.80 -19.03
CA ASP A 156 0.43 8.56 -17.77
C ASP A 156 1.69 9.42 -17.65
N VAL A 157 2.83 8.87 -18.06
CA VAL A 157 4.10 9.60 -18.12
C VAL A 157 4.01 10.77 -19.11
N TYR A 158 3.43 10.55 -20.29
CA TYR A 158 3.20 11.64 -21.25
C TYR A 158 2.29 12.72 -20.68
N LEU A 159 1.18 12.34 -20.06
CA LEU A 159 0.21 13.28 -19.47
C LEU A 159 0.85 14.14 -18.37
N GLN A 160 1.58 13.53 -17.46
CA GLN A 160 2.28 14.22 -16.35
C GLN A 160 3.34 15.21 -16.86
N ASN A 161 3.89 14.98 -18.04
CA ASN A 161 4.88 15.87 -18.68
C ASN A 161 4.27 16.81 -19.74
N GLY A 162 2.95 16.98 -19.73
CA GLY A 162 2.24 17.93 -20.60
C GLY A 162 2.14 17.52 -22.07
N LYS A 163 2.47 16.27 -22.39
CA LYS A 163 2.35 15.69 -23.73
C LYS A 163 0.99 15.05 -23.90
N GLN A 164 -0.04 15.91 -24.02
CA GLN A 164 -1.44 15.49 -23.98
C GLN A 164 -1.85 14.64 -25.20
N GLU A 165 -1.34 14.96 -26.40
CA GLU A 165 -1.68 14.22 -27.62
C GLU A 165 -1.12 12.81 -27.58
N GLU A 166 0.15 12.66 -27.20
CA GLU A 166 0.81 11.36 -27.05
C GLU A 166 0.17 10.50 -25.95
N ALA A 167 -0.27 11.12 -24.85
CA ALA A 167 -0.99 10.44 -23.78
C ALA A 167 -2.33 9.88 -24.30
N TYR A 168 -3.10 10.70 -24.97
CA TYR A 168 -4.38 10.29 -25.56
C TYR A 168 -4.21 9.12 -26.54
N GLU A 169 -3.25 9.21 -27.46
CA GLU A 169 -2.95 8.13 -28.41
C GLU A 169 -2.56 6.83 -27.71
N ALA A 170 -1.76 6.92 -26.63
CA ALA A 170 -1.37 5.76 -25.84
C ALA A 170 -2.57 5.05 -25.21
N TYR A 171 -3.49 5.80 -24.59
CA TYR A 171 -4.71 5.25 -24.00
C TYR A 171 -5.67 4.69 -25.06
N GLN A 172 -5.86 5.40 -26.16
CA GLN A 172 -6.69 4.93 -27.27
C GLN A 172 -6.18 3.61 -27.85
N LYS A 173 -4.87 3.44 -27.96
CA LYS A 173 -4.25 2.19 -28.41
C LYS A 173 -4.64 1.04 -27.49
N VAL A 174 -4.58 1.24 -26.17
CA VAL A 174 -5.00 0.20 -25.20
C VAL A 174 -6.47 -0.10 -25.35
N LEU A 175 -7.34 0.94 -25.35
CA LEU A 175 -8.79 0.77 -25.42
C LEU A 175 -9.26 0.19 -26.77
N SER A 176 -8.48 0.32 -27.84
CA SER A 176 -8.77 -0.33 -29.13
C SER A 176 -8.59 -1.86 -29.07
N VAL A 177 -7.70 -2.35 -28.20
CA VAL A 177 -7.42 -3.79 -28.01
C VAL A 177 -8.24 -4.36 -26.84
N GLU A 178 -8.29 -3.60 -25.76
CA GLU A 178 -8.96 -3.96 -24.52
C GLU A 178 -9.97 -2.84 -24.14
N PRO A 179 -11.18 -2.81 -24.71
CA PRO A 179 -12.13 -1.72 -24.46
C PRO A 179 -12.55 -1.56 -23.00
N ASP A 180 -12.48 -2.64 -22.23
CA ASP A 180 -12.84 -2.69 -20.81
C ASP A 180 -11.61 -2.59 -19.87
N ASN A 181 -10.42 -2.22 -20.38
CA ASN A 181 -9.22 -2.13 -19.55
C ASN A 181 -9.39 -1.04 -18.48
N PRO A 182 -9.47 -1.38 -17.19
CA PRO A 182 -9.83 -0.43 -16.15
C PRO A 182 -8.75 0.64 -15.92
N MET A 183 -7.48 0.31 -16.12
CA MET A 183 -6.39 1.28 -15.99
C MET A 183 -6.49 2.34 -17.10
N ALA A 184 -6.66 1.90 -18.36
CA ALA A 184 -6.76 2.81 -19.48
C ALA A 184 -8.04 3.69 -19.41
N LEU A 185 -9.17 3.11 -18.96
CA LEU A 185 -10.42 3.87 -18.76
C LEU A 185 -10.22 4.95 -17.68
N PHE A 186 -9.54 4.61 -16.59
CA PHE A 186 -9.27 5.55 -15.51
C PHE A 186 -8.28 6.64 -15.95
N SER A 187 -7.16 6.27 -16.58
CA SER A 187 -6.18 7.23 -17.10
C SER A 187 -6.79 8.16 -18.17
N MET A 188 -7.70 7.65 -19.00
CA MET A 188 -8.45 8.47 -19.95
C MET A 188 -9.41 9.44 -19.24
N ALA A 189 -10.04 9.02 -18.12
CA ALA A 189 -10.84 9.93 -17.31
C ALA A 189 -9.96 11.06 -16.75
N SER A 190 -8.81 10.74 -16.15
CA SER A 190 -7.85 11.74 -15.65
C SER A 190 -7.36 12.69 -16.76
N TYR A 191 -7.18 12.18 -17.98
CA TYR A 191 -6.86 13.02 -19.13
C TYR A 191 -7.98 14.03 -19.43
N TYR A 192 -9.25 13.59 -19.45
CA TYR A 192 -10.38 14.48 -19.70
C TYR A 192 -10.57 15.50 -18.57
N GLU A 193 -10.31 15.12 -17.33
CA GLU A 193 -10.33 16.05 -16.20
C GLU A 193 -9.28 17.15 -16.35
N GLN A 194 -8.01 16.77 -16.60
CA GLN A 194 -6.90 17.73 -16.75
C GLN A 194 -7.06 18.64 -17.96
N THR A 195 -7.74 18.18 -19.02
CA THR A 195 -8.04 18.98 -20.21
C THR A 195 -9.36 19.77 -20.11
N GLY A 196 -10.07 19.67 -18.96
CA GLY A 196 -11.30 20.42 -18.68
C GLY A 196 -12.54 19.92 -19.43
N GLN A 197 -12.52 18.69 -19.94
CA GLN A 197 -13.60 18.06 -20.71
C GLN A 197 -14.55 17.30 -19.78
N LYS A 198 -15.31 18.02 -18.95
CA LYS A 198 -16.13 17.48 -17.86
C LYS A 198 -17.12 16.39 -18.32
N GLU A 199 -17.81 16.58 -19.42
CA GLU A 199 -18.81 15.64 -19.93
C GLU A 199 -18.14 14.29 -20.30
N LEU A 200 -16.96 14.33 -20.92
CA LEU A 200 -16.21 13.13 -21.27
C LEU A 200 -15.62 12.44 -20.04
N TYR A 201 -15.18 13.22 -19.05
CA TYR A 201 -14.75 12.70 -17.76
C TYR A 201 -15.85 11.89 -17.09
N GLN A 202 -17.05 12.46 -16.95
CA GLN A 202 -18.21 11.79 -16.35
C GLN A 202 -18.58 10.52 -17.13
N GLN A 203 -18.65 10.61 -18.46
CA GLN A 203 -18.95 9.46 -19.31
C GLN A 203 -17.90 8.34 -19.15
N GLN A 204 -16.64 8.69 -19.00
CA GLN A 204 -15.56 7.72 -18.84
C GLN A 204 -15.60 7.03 -17.47
N LEU A 205 -15.88 7.81 -16.40
CA LEU A 205 -16.10 7.24 -15.07
C LEU A 205 -17.31 6.30 -15.04
N ASP A 206 -18.42 6.68 -15.67
CA ASP A 206 -19.59 5.81 -15.77
C ASP A 206 -19.27 4.53 -16.54
N THR A 207 -18.55 4.63 -17.64
CA THR A 207 -18.10 3.46 -18.41
C THR A 207 -17.30 2.48 -17.54
N LEU A 208 -16.42 2.99 -16.68
CA LEU A 208 -15.61 2.16 -15.78
C LEU A 208 -16.42 1.62 -14.61
N LEU A 209 -17.12 2.51 -13.88
CA LEU A 209 -17.76 2.16 -12.60
C LEU A 209 -19.02 1.28 -12.79
N LEU A 210 -19.74 1.46 -13.91
CA LEU A 210 -20.92 0.68 -14.23
C LEU A 210 -20.62 -0.59 -15.03
N ASN A 211 -19.35 -0.82 -15.40
CA ASN A 211 -18.96 -2.04 -16.09
C ASN A 211 -18.93 -3.24 -15.12
N LYS A 212 -19.72 -4.27 -15.42
CA LYS A 212 -19.82 -5.49 -14.62
C LYS A 212 -18.55 -6.35 -14.64
N LYS A 213 -17.66 -6.17 -15.63
CA LYS A 213 -16.39 -6.88 -15.72
C LYS A 213 -15.30 -6.28 -14.82
N VAL A 214 -15.46 -5.05 -14.38
CA VAL A 214 -14.55 -4.39 -13.45
C VAL A 214 -14.82 -4.88 -12.05
N THR A 215 -13.76 -5.34 -11.37
CA THR A 215 -13.87 -5.89 -10.02
C THR A 215 -14.27 -4.85 -8.99
N PRO A 216 -14.98 -5.23 -7.90
CA PRO A 216 -15.31 -4.32 -6.80
C PRO A 216 -14.10 -3.57 -6.25
N ASP A 217 -12.96 -4.25 -6.05
CA ASP A 217 -11.72 -3.62 -5.56
C ASP A 217 -11.23 -2.49 -6.47
N THR A 218 -11.31 -2.69 -7.79
CA THR A 218 -10.94 -1.65 -8.76
C THR A 218 -11.90 -0.46 -8.68
N LYS A 219 -13.22 -0.71 -8.64
CA LYS A 219 -14.24 0.34 -8.49
C LYS A 219 -14.03 1.16 -7.22
N ILE A 220 -13.73 0.48 -6.10
CA ILE A 220 -13.43 1.12 -4.82
C ILE A 220 -12.16 1.98 -4.90
N SER A 221 -11.11 1.47 -5.53
CA SER A 221 -9.86 2.23 -5.71
C SER A 221 -10.10 3.52 -6.50
N VAL A 222 -10.86 3.44 -7.58
CA VAL A 222 -11.26 4.60 -8.40
C VAL A 222 -12.11 5.57 -7.58
N MET A 223 -13.15 5.08 -6.89
CA MET A 223 -14.01 5.95 -6.07
C MET A 223 -13.25 6.63 -4.93
N ARG A 224 -12.31 5.93 -4.29
CA ARG A 224 -11.43 6.57 -3.27
C ARG A 224 -10.61 7.71 -3.86
N GLN A 225 -10.11 7.55 -5.07
CA GLN A 225 -9.36 8.60 -5.75
C GLN A 225 -10.26 9.78 -6.12
N VAL A 226 -11.44 9.53 -6.69
CA VAL A 226 -12.46 10.57 -6.98
C VAL A 226 -12.83 11.35 -5.70
N ILE A 227 -13.00 10.65 -4.58
CA ILE A 227 -13.26 11.29 -3.28
C ILE A 227 -12.10 12.22 -2.87
N VAL A 228 -10.85 11.73 -2.97
CA VAL A 228 -9.67 12.53 -2.61
C VAL A 228 -9.54 13.76 -3.51
N GLU A 229 -9.71 13.63 -4.80
CA GLU A 229 -9.66 14.72 -5.77
C GLU A 229 -10.76 15.77 -5.48
N ASN A 230 -11.98 15.33 -5.19
CA ASN A 230 -13.08 16.21 -4.79
C ASN A 230 -12.77 16.96 -3.49
N GLU A 231 -12.19 16.30 -2.47
CA GLU A 231 -11.82 16.94 -1.21
C GLU A 231 -10.67 17.95 -1.35
N GLN A 232 -9.80 17.77 -2.34
CA GLN A 232 -8.70 18.68 -2.65
C GLN A 232 -9.12 19.83 -3.57
N SER A 233 -10.25 19.70 -4.24
CA SER A 233 -10.80 20.74 -5.11
C SER A 233 -11.18 22.00 -4.33
N SER A 234 -11.07 23.15 -4.96
CA SER A 234 -11.53 24.43 -4.42
C SER A 234 -13.04 24.49 -4.18
N VAL A 235 -13.80 23.71 -4.92
CA VAL A 235 -15.26 23.53 -4.77
C VAL A 235 -15.49 22.08 -4.35
N LYS A 236 -15.68 21.86 -3.06
CA LYS A 236 -15.96 20.53 -2.48
C LYS A 236 -17.43 20.17 -2.73
N ASP A 237 -17.75 19.75 -3.93
CA ASP A 237 -19.11 19.37 -4.31
C ASP A 237 -19.34 17.89 -4.11
N SER A 238 -19.94 17.51 -2.98
CA SER A 238 -20.30 16.13 -2.67
C SER A 238 -21.38 15.55 -3.62
N THR A 239 -22.11 16.40 -4.33
CA THR A 239 -23.23 15.99 -5.16
C THR A 239 -22.80 15.07 -6.30
N GLU A 240 -21.68 15.38 -6.96
CA GLU A 240 -21.15 14.55 -8.04
C GLU A 240 -20.70 13.17 -7.55
N VAL A 241 -20.03 13.13 -6.40
CA VAL A 241 -19.58 11.87 -5.78
C VAL A 241 -20.76 10.99 -5.36
N ILE A 242 -21.79 11.62 -4.75
CA ILE A 242 -23.03 10.93 -4.35
C ILE A 242 -23.74 10.37 -5.59
N ALA A 243 -23.87 11.17 -6.65
CA ALA A 243 -24.51 10.73 -7.88
C ALA A 243 -23.80 9.56 -8.57
N LEU A 244 -22.46 9.48 -8.47
CA LEU A 244 -21.70 8.32 -8.93
C LEU A 244 -22.04 7.06 -8.10
N PHE A 245 -22.05 7.19 -6.78
CA PHE A 245 -22.46 6.09 -5.91
C PHE A 245 -23.90 5.64 -6.17
N ASP A 246 -24.83 6.57 -6.29
CA ASP A 246 -26.25 6.24 -6.56
C ASP A 246 -26.39 5.41 -7.84
N ARG A 247 -25.72 5.80 -8.94
CA ARG A 247 -25.72 5.01 -10.17
C ARG A 247 -25.10 3.63 -10.01
N MET A 248 -24.04 3.51 -9.18
CA MET A 248 -23.46 2.21 -8.88
C MET A 248 -24.42 1.34 -8.07
N MET A 249 -25.16 1.95 -7.13
CA MET A 249 -26.14 1.26 -6.28
C MET A 249 -27.41 0.81 -7.03
N GLU A 250 -27.72 1.40 -8.20
CA GLU A 250 -28.78 0.94 -9.08
C GLU A 250 -28.47 -0.41 -9.74
N GLN A 251 -27.20 -0.85 -9.68
CA GLN A 251 -26.82 -2.17 -10.15
C GLN A 251 -27.18 -3.24 -9.13
N ASP A 252 -27.38 -4.47 -9.60
CA ASP A 252 -27.50 -5.64 -8.75
C ASP A 252 -26.09 -5.99 -8.21
N LEU A 253 -25.81 -5.56 -6.98
CA LEU A 253 -24.49 -5.71 -6.34
C LEU A 253 -24.50 -7.01 -5.52
N ASP A 254 -23.54 -7.89 -5.81
CA ASP A 254 -23.29 -9.12 -5.05
C ASP A 254 -22.21 -8.93 -3.96
N ASP A 255 -21.56 -7.76 -3.90
CA ASP A 255 -20.42 -7.48 -3.02
C ASP A 255 -20.71 -6.31 -2.09
N PRO A 256 -20.50 -6.45 -0.76
CA PRO A 256 -20.80 -5.42 0.24
C PRO A 256 -19.82 -4.25 0.25
N GLN A 257 -18.69 -4.32 -0.45
CA GLN A 257 -17.61 -3.34 -0.34
C GLN A 257 -17.99 -1.97 -0.92
N VAL A 258 -18.67 -1.94 -2.07
CA VAL A 258 -19.11 -0.68 -2.69
C VAL A 258 -20.14 0.03 -1.82
N PRO A 259 -21.24 -0.61 -1.39
CA PRO A 259 -22.18 0.01 -0.45
C PRO A 259 -21.51 0.41 0.87
N MET A 260 -20.54 -0.37 1.37
CA MET A 260 -19.82 -0.01 2.59
C MET A 260 -19.02 1.29 2.42
N LEU A 261 -18.31 1.46 1.31
CA LEU A 261 -17.59 2.71 1.00
C LEU A 261 -18.56 3.89 0.88
N TYR A 262 -19.71 3.68 0.22
CA TYR A 262 -20.74 4.72 0.09
C TYR A 262 -21.29 5.15 1.45
N ALA A 263 -21.66 4.20 2.30
CA ALA A 263 -22.14 4.49 3.65
C ALA A 263 -21.10 5.27 4.49
N GLN A 264 -19.83 4.88 4.43
CA GLN A 264 -18.74 5.61 5.08
C GLN A 264 -18.61 7.04 4.56
N TYR A 265 -18.72 7.23 3.26
CA TYR A 265 -18.70 8.57 2.66
C TYR A 265 -19.87 9.44 3.14
N LEU A 266 -21.10 8.93 3.12
CA LEU A 266 -22.30 9.62 3.63
C LEU A 266 -22.14 10.01 5.10
N LEU A 267 -21.66 9.09 5.93
CA LEU A 267 -21.39 9.37 7.36
C LEU A 267 -20.33 10.46 7.54
N SER A 268 -19.30 10.48 6.71
CA SER A 268 -18.26 11.53 6.74
C SER A 268 -18.82 12.92 6.41
N LYS A 269 -19.94 12.96 5.68
CA LYS A 269 -20.68 14.18 5.31
C LYS A 269 -21.83 14.49 6.28
N SER A 270 -21.93 13.76 7.40
CA SER A 270 -23.04 13.86 8.38
C SER A 270 -24.44 13.60 7.79
N MET A 271 -24.50 12.74 6.76
CA MET A 271 -25.74 12.31 6.10
C MET A 271 -26.19 10.96 6.64
N GLU A 272 -26.47 10.90 7.97
CA GLU A 272 -26.82 9.65 8.65
C GLU A 272 -28.16 9.05 8.15
N ALA A 273 -29.09 9.88 7.74
CA ALA A 273 -30.40 9.40 7.27
C ALA A 273 -30.27 8.59 5.96
N GLU A 274 -29.40 9.06 5.09
CA GLU A 274 -29.10 8.42 3.81
C GLU A 274 -28.15 7.23 3.97
N ALA A 275 -27.27 7.25 4.96
CA ALA A 275 -26.33 6.16 5.23
C ALA A 275 -27.02 4.89 5.78
N VAL A 276 -28.09 5.03 6.56
CA VAL A 276 -28.77 3.90 7.20
C VAL A 276 -29.25 2.86 6.18
N PRO A 277 -30.05 3.19 5.13
CA PRO A 277 -30.49 2.17 4.18
C PRO A 277 -29.33 1.53 3.41
N VAL A 278 -28.25 2.26 3.17
CA VAL A 278 -27.06 1.70 2.51
C VAL A 278 -26.34 0.71 3.44
N LEU A 279 -26.25 1.01 4.75
CA LEU A 279 -25.69 0.08 5.73
C LEU A 279 -26.56 -1.17 5.93
N GLU A 280 -27.90 -1.03 5.86
CA GLU A 280 -28.81 -2.19 5.88
C GLU A 280 -28.54 -3.09 4.69
N GLN A 281 -28.32 -2.55 3.47
CA GLN A 281 -27.93 -3.33 2.32
C GLN A 281 -26.56 -4.03 2.49
N VAL A 282 -25.58 -3.37 3.11
CA VAL A 282 -24.31 -4.03 3.47
C VAL A 282 -24.52 -5.25 4.34
N VAL A 283 -25.39 -5.15 5.36
CA VAL A 283 -25.71 -6.25 6.29
C VAL A 283 -26.51 -7.35 5.61
N ASP A 284 -27.35 -7.02 4.62
CA ASP A 284 -28.09 -8.02 3.83
C ASP A 284 -27.14 -8.81 2.93
N LEU A 285 -26.13 -8.16 2.33
CA LEU A 285 -25.11 -8.82 1.50
C LEU A 285 -24.08 -9.59 2.32
N ASP A 286 -23.70 -9.07 3.49
CA ASP A 286 -22.79 -9.72 4.43
C ASP A 286 -23.35 -9.65 5.87
N PRO A 287 -24.11 -10.65 6.27
CA PRO A 287 -24.68 -10.71 7.64
C PRO A 287 -23.62 -10.71 8.75
N THR A 288 -22.37 -11.07 8.44
CA THR A 288 -21.27 -11.10 9.43
C THR A 288 -20.55 -9.78 9.55
N ASN A 289 -20.93 -8.74 8.80
CA ASN A 289 -20.27 -7.44 8.77
C ASN A 289 -20.50 -6.66 10.09
N LYS A 290 -19.62 -6.91 11.04
CA LYS A 290 -19.63 -6.25 12.35
C LYS A 290 -19.56 -4.73 12.24
N ALA A 291 -18.74 -4.21 11.31
CA ALA A 291 -18.52 -2.77 11.16
C ALA A 291 -19.82 -2.05 10.75
N ALA A 292 -20.51 -2.57 9.74
CA ALA A 292 -21.79 -2.01 9.27
C ALA A 292 -22.85 -2.03 10.38
N ARG A 293 -22.96 -3.14 11.14
CA ARG A 293 -23.89 -3.23 12.27
C ARG A 293 -23.57 -2.23 13.36
N LEU A 294 -22.31 -2.04 13.72
CA LEU A 294 -21.92 -1.03 14.73
C LEU A 294 -22.21 0.40 14.26
N MET A 295 -22.08 0.69 12.96
CA MET A 295 -22.46 1.99 12.40
C MET A 295 -23.98 2.20 12.46
N LEU A 296 -24.79 1.17 12.18
CA LEU A 296 -26.25 1.21 12.34
C LEU A 296 -26.65 1.45 13.80
N ILE A 297 -26.02 0.73 14.72
CA ILE A 297 -26.25 0.91 16.17
C ILE A 297 -25.89 2.33 16.59
N SER A 298 -24.73 2.85 16.14
CA SER A 298 -24.32 4.23 16.44
C SER A 298 -25.32 5.27 15.95
N ALA A 299 -25.86 5.09 14.74
CA ALA A 299 -26.89 5.96 14.19
C ALA A 299 -28.21 5.87 14.98
N ALA A 300 -28.59 4.67 15.41
CA ALA A 300 -29.80 4.45 16.23
C ALA A 300 -29.66 5.03 17.65
N ILE A 301 -28.48 4.93 18.27
CA ILE A 301 -28.19 5.54 19.59
C ILE A 301 -28.39 7.06 19.54
N LYS A 302 -27.87 7.73 18.50
CA LYS A 302 -28.02 9.18 18.35
C LYS A 302 -29.49 9.63 18.25
N LYS A 303 -30.37 8.75 17.79
CA LYS A 303 -31.81 8.98 17.66
C LYS A 303 -32.62 8.42 18.80
N GLU A 304 -31.97 7.79 19.79
CA GLU A 304 -32.59 7.05 20.90
C GLU A 304 -33.58 5.97 20.40
N ASP A 305 -33.31 5.41 19.21
CA ASP A 305 -34.13 4.36 18.61
C ASP A 305 -33.70 2.97 19.09
N TYR A 306 -34.13 2.63 20.32
CA TYR A 306 -33.78 1.34 20.92
C TYR A 306 -34.41 0.14 20.19
N LYS A 307 -35.54 0.34 19.48
CA LYS A 307 -36.14 -0.72 18.66
C LYS A 307 -35.22 -1.09 17.46
N GLN A 308 -34.62 -0.10 16.83
CA GLN A 308 -33.69 -0.34 15.76
C GLN A 308 -32.40 -1.03 16.29
N ILE A 309 -31.93 -0.67 17.50
CA ILE A 309 -30.79 -1.35 18.11
C ILE A 309 -31.09 -2.84 18.31
N ILE A 310 -32.27 -3.19 18.84
CA ILE A 310 -32.70 -4.59 19.01
C ILE A 310 -32.70 -5.30 17.65
N LYS A 311 -33.34 -4.72 16.61
CA LYS A 311 -33.44 -5.25 15.25
C LYS A 311 -32.08 -5.54 14.63
N VAL A 312 -31.05 -4.74 14.93
CA VAL A 312 -29.69 -4.91 14.38
C VAL A 312 -28.88 -5.92 15.21
N CYS A 313 -29.02 -5.91 16.56
CA CYS A 313 -28.20 -6.73 17.43
C CYS A 313 -28.63 -8.21 17.44
N GLU A 314 -29.93 -8.52 17.44
CA GLU A 314 -30.38 -9.91 17.48
C GLU A 314 -29.83 -10.75 16.32
N PRO A 315 -30.01 -10.36 15.03
CA PRO A 315 -29.39 -11.08 13.93
C PRO A 315 -27.85 -10.99 13.93
N GLY A 316 -27.30 -9.92 14.51
CA GLY A 316 -25.84 -9.75 14.67
C GLY A 316 -25.23 -10.83 15.58
N ILE A 317 -25.90 -11.14 16.68
CA ILE A 317 -25.51 -12.21 17.60
C ILE A 317 -25.65 -13.59 16.94
N GLU A 318 -26.67 -13.80 16.13
CA GLU A 318 -26.83 -15.06 15.38
C GLU A 318 -25.72 -15.26 14.36
N ALA A 319 -25.38 -14.21 13.59
CA ALA A 319 -24.34 -14.24 12.57
C ALA A 319 -22.91 -14.31 13.14
N THR A 320 -22.69 -13.63 14.27
CA THR A 320 -21.36 -13.51 14.93
C THR A 320 -21.49 -13.68 16.46
N PRO A 321 -21.69 -14.92 16.94
CA PRO A 321 -21.99 -15.17 18.37
C PRO A 321 -20.89 -14.73 19.35
N ASP A 322 -19.66 -14.59 18.89
CA ASP A 322 -18.53 -14.19 19.73
C ASP A 322 -18.29 -12.67 19.76
N ALA A 323 -19.11 -11.88 19.04
CA ALA A 323 -19.05 -10.43 19.03
C ALA A 323 -19.80 -9.84 20.25
N LEU A 324 -19.12 -9.73 21.39
CA LEU A 324 -19.69 -9.28 22.66
C LEU A 324 -20.29 -7.87 22.61
N ASP A 325 -19.87 -7.04 21.67
CA ASP A 325 -20.44 -5.69 21.48
C ASP A 325 -21.95 -5.74 21.22
N PHE A 326 -22.44 -6.72 20.45
CA PHE A 326 -23.88 -6.81 20.16
C PHE A 326 -24.70 -7.18 21.39
N TYR A 327 -24.19 -8.03 22.27
CA TYR A 327 -24.84 -8.34 23.55
C TYR A 327 -24.91 -7.11 24.45
N TYR A 328 -23.82 -6.33 24.48
CA TYR A 328 -23.77 -5.10 25.29
C TYR A 328 -24.82 -4.09 24.84
N TYR A 329 -24.87 -3.76 23.53
CA TYR A 329 -25.86 -2.81 23.01
C TYR A 329 -27.29 -3.33 23.11
N LEU A 330 -27.49 -4.64 22.93
CA LEU A 330 -28.78 -5.27 23.06
C LEU A 330 -29.29 -5.19 24.51
N ALA A 331 -28.43 -5.44 25.50
CA ALA A 331 -28.77 -5.32 26.91
C ALA A 331 -29.18 -3.87 27.27
N ILE A 332 -28.43 -2.86 26.75
CA ILE A 332 -28.81 -1.44 26.93
C ILE A 332 -30.20 -1.17 26.33
N ALA A 333 -30.42 -1.64 25.10
CA ALA A 333 -31.70 -1.40 24.41
C ALA A 333 -32.89 -2.03 25.13
N TYR A 334 -32.76 -3.26 25.66
CA TYR A 334 -33.78 -3.89 26.47
C TYR A 334 -33.97 -3.21 27.83
N HIS A 335 -32.89 -2.71 28.42
CA HIS A 335 -33.00 -1.93 29.67
C HIS A 335 -33.83 -0.66 29.45
N GLN A 336 -33.58 0.08 28.40
CA GLN A 336 -34.36 1.28 28.06
C GLN A 336 -35.78 0.96 27.61
N ALA A 337 -36.03 -0.24 27.10
CA ALA A 337 -37.37 -0.73 26.77
C ALA A 337 -38.09 -1.33 27.98
N GLU A 338 -37.58 -1.20 29.22
CA GLU A 338 -38.15 -1.73 30.47
C GLU A 338 -38.40 -3.26 30.43
N GLN A 339 -37.50 -4.03 29.83
CA GLN A 339 -37.58 -5.48 29.69
C GLN A 339 -36.50 -6.22 30.53
N PRO A 340 -36.63 -6.28 31.87
CA PRO A 340 -35.55 -6.78 32.74
C PRO A 340 -35.22 -8.26 32.53
N ASP A 341 -36.20 -9.10 32.17
CA ASP A 341 -35.98 -10.52 31.90
C ASP A 341 -35.12 -10.71 30.65
N SER A 342 -35.32 -9.89 29.61
CA SER A 342 -34.52 -9.89 28.39
C SER A 342 -33.07 -9.43 28.65
N VAL A 343 -32.90 -8.41 29.49
CA VAL A 343 -31.57 -7.95 29.93
C VAL A 343 -30.81 -9.09 30.61
N LEU A 344 -31.42 -9.76 31.56
CA LEU A 344 -30.81 -10.86 32.32
C LEU A 344 -30.40 -12.02 31.35
N SER A 345 -31.30 -12.38 30.45
CA SER A 345 -31.05 -13.43 29.47
C SER A 345 -29.85 -13.10 28.55
N VAL A 346 -29.79 -11.87 28.02
CA VAL A 346 -28.70 -11.44 27.12
C VAL A 346 -27.38 -11.36 27.87
N CYS A 347 -27.34 -10.79 29.07
CA CYS A 347 -26.13 -10.71 29.86
C CYS A 347 -25.60 -12.10 30.26
N THR A 348 -26.48 -13.04 30.61
CA THR A 348 -26.07 -14.44 30.89
C THR A 348 -25.42 -15.09 29.68
N LYS A 349 -26.05 -14.99 28.50
CA LYS A 349 -25.47 -15.50 27.24
C LYS A 349 -24.14 -14.86 26.93
N ALA A 350 -23.98 -13.55 27.11
CA ALA A 350 -22.75 -12.84 26.87
C ALA A 350 -21.61 -13.30 27.79
N LEU A 351 -21.90 -13.51 29.08
CA LEU A 351 -20.91 -14.02 30.05
C LEU A 351 -20.47 -15.45 29.71
N GLU A 352 -21.40 -16.32 29.33
CA GLU A 352 -21.07 -17.67 28.85
C GLU A 352 -20.13 -17.62 27.62
N ARG A 353 -20.41 -16.75 26.65
CA ARG A 353 -19.57 -16.57 25.44
C ARG A 353 -18.23 -15.91 25.76
N GLY A 354 -18.21 -14.88 26.60
CA GLY A 354 -16.98 -14.21 27.04
C GLY A 354 -16.04 -15.16 27.79
N TYR A 355 -16.58 -16.07 28.56
CA TYR A 355 -15.83 -17.12 29.25
C TYR A 355 -15.18 -18.11 28.27
N LEU A 356 -15.90 -18.47 27.21
CA LEU A 356 -15.42 -19.39 26.16
C LEU A 356 -14.36 -18.75 25.26
N SER A 357 -14.49 -17.44 24.99
CA SER A 357 -13.59 -16.73 24.09
C SER A 357 -12.30 -16.20 24.76
N TYR A 358 -12.17 -16.26 26.09
CA TYR A 358 -11.08 -15.65 26.87
C TYR A 358 -10.87 -14.14 26.59
N GLN A 359 -11.93 -13.42 26.20
CA GLN A 359 -11.84 -11.97 25.95
C GLN A 359 -12.18 -11.20 27.24
N GLU A 360 -11.15 -10.79 27.95
CA GLU A 360 -11.31 -10.05 29.23
C GLU A 360 -11.91 -8.64 29.10
N THR A 361 -11.80 -8.02 27.93
CA THR A 361 -12.08 -6.58 27.76
C THR A 361 -13.54 -6.18 27.87
N ASN A 362 -14.47 -7.02 27.45
CA ASN A 362 -15.91 -6.68 27.49
C ASN A 362 -16.67 -7.31 28.68
N GLU A 363 -16.07 -8.25 29.37
CA GLU A 363 -16.70 -8.92 30.52
C GLU A 363 -17.04 -7.94 31.64
N GLY A 364 -16.15 -7.00 31.91
CA GLY A 364 -16.39 -5.97 32.95
C GLY A 364 -17.56 -5.06 32.64
N SER A 365 -17.72 -4.66 31.37
CA SER A 365 -18.83 -3.81 30.92
C SER A 365 -20.18 -4.53 30.98
N ILE A 366 -20.21 -5.84 30.65
CA ILE A 366 -21.43 -6.65 30.70
C ILE A 366 -21.86 -6.91 32.14
N ARG A 367 -20.92 -7.14 33.06
CA ARG A 367 -21.22 -7.33 34.50
C ARG A 367 -21.74 -6.08 35.19
N SER A 368 -21.48 -4.89 34.63
CA SER A 368 -21.96 -3.61 35.20
C SER A 368 -23.40 -3.26 34.85
N LEU A 369 -23.98 -3.94 33.87
CA LEU A 369 -25.40 -3.86 33.50
C LEU A 369 -26.28 -4.80 34.35
#